data_c486d80b21fd1d01c5a178f92108d3d2
#
_entry.id   c486d80b21fd1d01c5a178f92108d3d2
#
_cell.length_a   1.000
_cell.length_b   1.000
_cell.length_c   1.000
_cell.angle_alpha   90.00
_cell.angle_beta   90.00
_cell.angle_gamma   90.00
#
_symmetry.space_group_name_H-M   'P 1'
#
loop_
_entity.id
_entity.type
_entity.pdbx_description
1 polymer ?
#
loop_
_entity_poly.entity_id
_entity_poly.type
_entity_poly.pdbx_seq_one_letter_code
_entity_poly.pdbx_strand_id
1 'polypeptide(L)'
;LDMLQAMNTGHSGSMTTAHANSPQDLILRLETMVLQSGQDLPIHAIRQQISAAIDLVVQVRKTPSLAPDAPPLARQRTIVEIAELGDYDPDTGEIPVMPIFELSSAGGRLRHSVSGYIPSFFQEMAERDLLQIETFFDETETSEARDAA
;
A
#
# COMPACT_ATOMS: atom_id res chain seq x y z
N LEU A 1 -9.86 9.26 -14.87
CA LEU A 1 -10.86 10.02 -14.14
C LEU A 1 -12.09 9.19 -13.82
N ASP A 2 -12.70 8.52 -14.80
CA ASP A 2 -13.95 7.72 -14.63
C ASP A 2 -13.80 6.67 -13.53
N MET A 3 -12.64 6.04 -13.41
CA MET A 3 -12.33 5.09 -12.33
C MET A 3 -12.41 5.77 -10.95
N LEU A 4 -11.76 6.92 -10.77
CA LEU A 4 -11.80 7.67 -9.51
C LEU A 4 -13.22 8.13 -9.16
N GLN A 5 -13.97 8.59 -10.16
CA GLN A 5 -15.37 8.97 -9.98
C GLN A 5 -16.25 7.78 -9.57
N ALA A 6 -16.06 6.61 -10.20
CA ALA A 6 -16.78 5.40 -9.84
C ALA A 6 -16.50 4.97 -8.39
N MET A 7 -15.24 5.01 -7.97
CA MET A 7 -14.85 4.70 -6.59
C MET A 7 -15.46 5.71 -5.58
N ASN A 8 -15.47 7.00 -5.93
CA ASN A 8 -16.03 8.07 -5.08
C ASN A 8 -17.57 8.11 -5.03
N THR A 9 -18.28 7.37 -5.89
CA THR A 9 -19.75 7.36 -5.97
C THR A 9 -20.42 6.15 -5.30
N GLY A 10 -19.82 5.63 -4.22
CA GLY A 10 -20.42 4.58 -3.40
C GLY A 10 -20.15 3.14 -3.86
N HIS A 11 -19.19 2.93 -4.74
CA HIS A 11 -18.70 1.60 -5.09
C HIS A 11 -17.54 1.20 -4.17
N SER A 12 -17.81 1.08 -2.87
CA SER A 12 -16.84 0.60 -1.88
C SER A 12 -16.34 -0.80 -2.23
N GLY A 13 -15.06 -1.10 -1.93
CA GLY A 13 -14.45 -2.39 -2.22
C GLY A 13 -13.95 -2.56 -3.64
N SER A 14 -13.79 -1.48 -4.41
CA SER A 14 -13.21 -1.52 -5.75
C SER A 14 -11.72 -1.85 -5.69
N MET A 15 -11.26 -2.64 -6.67
CA MET A 15 -9.82 -2.93 -6.87
C MET A 15 -9.41 -2.65 -8.31
N THR A 16 -8.22 -2.08 -8.48
CA THR A 16 -7.62 -1.84 -9.79
C THR A 16 -6.13 -2.07 -9.77
N THR A 17 -5.50 -2.06 -10.92
CA THR A 17 -4.03 -2.18 -11.04
C THR A 17 -3.46 -1.03 -11.85
N ALA A 18 -2.29 -0.55 -11.42
CA ALA A 18 -1.54 0.46 -12.14
C ALA A 18 -0.04 0.13 -12.10
N HIS A 19 0.74 0.73 -13.02
CA HIS A 19 2.18 0.56 -13.05
C HIS A 19 2.83 1.79 -12.41
N ALA A 20 3.49 1.56 -11.27
CA ALA A 20 4.28 2.56 -10.55
C ALA A 20 5.46 1.88 -9.84
N ASN A 21 6.49 2.65 -9.48
CA ASN A 21 7.66 2.10 -8.78
C ASN A 21 7.50 2.13 -7.26
N SER A 22 6.60 2.97 -6.76
CA SER A 22 6.26 3.13 -5.34
C SER A 22 4.82 3.63 -5.19
N PRO A 23 4.24 3.60 -3.98
CA PRO A 23 2.95 4.23 -3.72
C PRO A 23 2.93 5.74 -4.04
N GLN A 24 4.01 6.47 -3.74
CA GLN A 24 4.16 7.88 -4.06
C GLN A 24 4.17 8.13 -5.58
N ASP A 25 4.92 7.31 -6.33
CA ASP A 25 4.93 7.37 -7.80
C ASP A 25 3.56 7.07 -8.41
N LEU A 26 2.75 6.24 -7.74
CA LEU A 26 1.37 5.97 -8.16
C LEU A 26 0.52 7.22 -8.13
N ILE A 27 0.60 8.02 -7.05
CA ILE A 27 -0.14 9.28 -6.93
C ILE A 27 0.22 10.21 -8.08
N LEU A 28 1.53 10.46 -8.29
CA LEU A 28 2.02 11.33 -9.38
C LEU A 28 1.58 10.83 -10.76
N ARG A 29 1.56 9.52 -10.95
CA ARG A 29 1.09 8.92 -12.20
C ARG A 29 -0.39 9.12 -12.41
N LEU A 30 -1.22 8.95 -11.38
CA LEU A 30 -2.66 9.20 -11.45
C LEU A 30 -2.97 10.68 -11.73
N GLU A 31 -2.26 11.61 -11.08
CA GLU A 31 -2.34 13.03 -11.37
C GLU A 31 -2.09 13.30 -12.87
N THR A 32 -0.98 12.75 -13.38
CA THR A 32 -0.61 12.91 -14.80
C THR A 32 -1.68 12.35 -15.73
N MET A 33 -2.23 11.17 -15.42
CA MET A 33 -3.28 10.55 -16.25
C MET A 33 -4.57 11.38 -16.25
N VAL A 34 -4.96 11.98 -15.11
CA VAL A 34 -6.13 12.85 -15.03
C VAL A 34 -5.89 14.14 -15.82
N LEU A 35 -4.73 14.77 -15.68
CA LEU A 35 -4.38 15.98 -16.45
C LEU A 35 -4.37 15.71 -17.98
N GLN A 36 -3.88 14.54 -18.39
CA GLN A 36 -3.87 14.13 -19.81
C GLN A 36 -5.26 13.82 -20.36
N SER A 37 -6.27 13.60 -19.51
CA SER A 37 -7.66 13.38 -19.97
C SER A 37 -8.31 14.63 -20.57
N GLY A 38 -7.63 15.78 -20.54
CA GLY A 38 -8.11 17.04 -21.13
C GLY A 38 -9.13 17.78 -20.28
N GLN A 39 -9.31 17.40 -19.04
CA GLN A 39 -10.17 18.11 -18.10
C GLN A 39 -9.37 19.22 -17.41
N ASP A 40 -9.91 20.43 -17.41
CA ASP A 40 -9.31 21.58 -16.74
C ASP A 40 -9.62 21.54 -15.22
N LEU A 41 -8.99 20.59 -14.53
CA LEU A 41 -9.11 20.43 -13.09
C LEU A 41 -7.83 20.93 -12.40
N PRO A 42 -7.97 21.74 -11.35
CA PRO A 42 -6.81 22.15 -10.58
C PRO A 42 -6.21 20.95 -9.83
N ILE A 43 -4.88 20.95 -9.65
CA ILE A 43 -4.14 19.82 -9.10
C ILE A 43 -4.64 19.40 -7.71
N HIS A 44 -5.04 20.36 -6.86
CA HIS A 44 -5.58 20.05 -5.53
C HIS A 44 -6.90 19.27 -5.60
N ALA A 45 -7.77 19.57 -6.58
CA ALA A 45 -9.02 18.83 -6.76
C ALA A 45 -8.75 17.39 -7.26
N ILE A 46 -7.72 17.20 -8.07
CA ILE A 46 -7.28 15.87 -8.52
C ILE A 46 -6.77 15.07 -7.32
N ARG A 47 -5.94 15.67 -6.47
CA ARG A 47 -5.41 15.03 -5.24
C ARG A 47 -6.50 14.66 -4.26
N GLN A 48 -7.46 15.54 -4.04
CA GLN A 48 -8.64 15.23 -3.23
C GLN A 48 -9.43 14.03 -3.78
N GLN A 49 -9.60 13.93 -5.10
CA GLN A 49 -10.28 12.79 -5.70
C GLN A 49 -9.48 11.49 -5.56
N ILE A 50 -8.15 11.54 -5.65
CA ILE A 50 -7.28 10.38 -5.48
C ILE A 50 -7.33 9.89 -4.03
N SER A 51 -7.16 10.77 -3.05
CA SER A 51 -7.17 10.41 -1.63
C SER A 51 -8.54 9.88 -1.17
N ALA A 52 -9.62 10.42 -1.70
CA ALA A 52 -10.97 9.94 -1.39
C ALA A 52 -11.33 8.60 -2.06
N ALA A 53 -10.62 8.22 -3.14
CA ALA A 53 -10.93 7.02 -3.92
C ALA A 53 -10.06 5.81 -3.57
N ILE A 54 -8.87 6.01 -3.01
CA ILE A 54 -7.88 4.96 -2.81
C ILE A 54 -7.45 4.95 -1.34
N ASP A 55 -7.82 3.89 -0.64
CA ASP A 55 -7.46 3.69 0.77
C ASP A 55 -6.10 2.99 0.90
N LEU A 56 -5.84 1.97 0.05
CA LEU A 56 -4.67 1.11 0.15
C LEU A 56 -3.94 0.94 -1.18
N VAL A 57 -2.62 0.91 -1.09
CA VAL A 57 -1.74 0.55 -2.20
C VAL A 57 -0.93 -0.69 -1.85
N VAL A 58 -1.01 -1.71 -2.69
CA VAL A 58 -0.20 -2.93 -2.58
C VAL A 58 0.84 -2.92 -3.68
N GLN A 59 2.09 -2.62 -3.33
CA GLN A 59 3.20 -2.55 -4.27
C GLN A 59 3.80 -3.94 -4.50
N VAL A 60 3.85 -4.36 -5.76
CA VAL A 60 4.42 -5.65 -6.17
C VAL A 60 5.64 -5.44 -7.04
N ARG A 61 6.74 -6.11 -6.74
CA ARG A 61 7.97 -6.10 -7.54
C ARG A 61 8.46 -7.51 -7.89
N LYS A 62 9.33 -7.60 -8.88
CA LYS A 62 10.14 -8.80 -9.11
C LYS A 62 11.36 -8.73 -8.17
N THR A 63 11.42 -9.66 -7.22
CA THR A 63 12.53 -9.81 -6.27
C THR A 63 13.28 -11.12 -6.54
N PRO A 64 14.50 -11.32 -6.00
CA PRO A 64 15.05 -12.66 -5.87
C PRO A 64 14.06 -13.59 -5.17
N SER A 65 14.06 -14.86 -5.53
CA SER A 65 13.16 -15.83 -4.87
C SER A 65 13.51 -15.94 -3.38
N LEU A 66 12.48 -15.99 -2.56
CA LEU A 66 12.60 -16.19 -1.10
C LEU A 66 12.60 -17.68 -0.74
N ALA A 67 12.36 -18.58 -1.70
CA ALA A 67 12.38 -20.02 -1.45
C ALA A 67 13.82 -20.50 -1.16
N PRO A 68 14.03 -21.32 -0.10
CA PRO A 68 15.36 -21.80 0.30
C PRO A 68 16.11 -22.53 -0.83
N ASP A 69 15.38 -23.27 -1.65
CA ASP A 69 15.91 -24.13 -2.72
C ASP A 69 15.88 -23.46 -4.11
N ALA A 70 15.59 -22.18 -4.17
CA ALA A 70 15.48 -21.48 -5.45
C ALA A 70 16.86 -21.35 -6.13
N PRO A 71 16.93 -21.51 -7.46
CA PRO A 71 18.15 -21.21 -8.21
C PRO A 71 18.63 -19.77 -7.95
N PRO A 72 19.93 -19.49 -7.96
CA PRO A 72 20.49 -18.17 -7.58
C PRO A 72 19.93 -16.96 -8.36
N LEU A 73 19.41 -17.19 -9.57
CA LEU A 73 18.82 -16.15 -10.43
C LEU A 73 17.29 -16.22 -10.50
N ALA A 74 16.66 -17.09 -9.70
CA ALA A 74 15.21 -17.18 -9.68
C ALA A 74 14.60 -15.86 -9.18
N ARG A 75 13.60 -15.40 -9.90
CA ARG A 75 12.84 -14.18 -9.58
C ARG A 75 11.39 -14.53 -9.36
N GLN A 76 10.80 -13.93 -8.35
CA GLN A 76 9.36 -14.05 -8.08
C GLN A 76 8.73 -12.66 -7.97
N ARG A 77 7.40 -12.61 -8.15
CA ARG A 77 6.63 -11.42 -7.82
C ARG A 77 6.36 -11.44 -6.33
N THR A 78 6.77 -10.39 -5.65
CA THR A 78 6.63 -10.29 -4.18
C THR A 78 5.99 -8.96 -3.85
N ILE A 79 5.10 -8.96 -2.87
CA ILE A 79 4.61 -7.73 -2.26
C ILE A 79 5.80 -7.13 -1.51
N VAL A 80 6.17 -5.91 -1.88
CA VAL A 80 7.32 -5.21 -1.26
C VAL A 80 6.88 -4.12 -0.30
N GLU A 81 5.64 -3.65 -0.43
CA GLU A 81 5.08 -2.61 0.42
C GLU A 81 3.56 -2.72 0.40
N ILE A 82 2.92 -2.50 1.53
CA ILE A 82 1.50 -2.20 1.67
C ILE A 82 1.43 -0.88 2.44
N ALA A 83 0.79 0.11 1.84
CA ALA A 83 0.66 1.43 2.43
C ALA A 83 -0.79 1.92 2.39
N GLU A 84 -1.20 2.63 3.43
CA GLU A 84 -2.43 3.40 3.47
C GLU A 84 -2.19 4.79 2.88
N LEU A 85 -3.14 5.29 2.09
CA LEU A 85 -3.17 6.69 1.67
C LEU A 85 -4.04 7.47 2.65
N GLY A 86 -3.50 8.55 3.18
CA GLY A 86 -4.25 9.47 4.03
C GLY A 86 -5.06 10.48 3.23
N ASP A 87 -5.82 11.31 3.93
CA ASP A 87 -6.54 12.42 3.33
C ASP A 87 -5.59 13.45 2.74
N TYR A 88 -6.02 14.09 1.65
CA TYR A 88 -5.31 15.22 1.08
C TYR A 88 -5.16 16.35 2.11
N ASP A 89 -3.93 16.77 2.36
CA ASP A 89 -3.62 17.89 3.23
C ASP A 89 -3.52 19.20 2.43
N PRO A 90 -4.45 20.15 2.60
CA PRO A 90 -4.44 21.40 1.86
C PRO A 90 -3.28 22.34 2.27
N ASP A 91 -2.70 22.18 3.45
CA ASP A 91 -1.62 23.05 3.94
C ASP A 91 -0.28 22.66 3.32
N THR A 92 0.00 21.37 3.20
CA THR A 92 1.20 20.84 2.53
C THR A 92 0.98 20.60 1.04
N GLY A 93 -0.26 20.43 0.62
CA GLY A 93 -0.63 20.06 -0.74
C GLY A 93 -0.35 18.60 -1.07
N GLU A 94 -0.12 17.73 -0.10
CA GLU A 94 0.28 16.34 -0.28
C GLU A 94 -0.80 15.34 0.15
N ILE A 95 -0.69 14.11 -0.35
CA ILE A 95 -1.43 12.95 0.14
C ILE A 95 -0.42 12.13 0.95
N PRO A 96 -0.60 11.99 2.28
CA PRO A 96 0.28 11.18 3.11
C PRO A 96 0.24 9.71 2.67
N VAL A 97 1.40 9.08 2.66
CA VAL A 97 1.54 7.64 2.40
C VAL A 97 2.12 7.00 3.65
N MET A 98 1.33 6.17 4.32
CA MET A 98 1.73 5.52 5.57
C MET A 98 2.00 4.04 5.31
N PRO A 99 3.27 3.61 5.30
CA PRO A 99 3.61 2.20 5.17
C PRO A 99 3.04 1.39 6.33
N ILE A 100 2.40 0.25 6.02
CA ILE A 100 1.92 -0.74 6.99
C ILE A 100 2.92 -1.88 7.07
N PHE A 101 3.29 -2.42 5.89
CA PHE A 101 4.29 -3.47 5.73
C PHE A 101 5.31 -3.07 4.69
N GLU A 102 6.56 -3.41 4.95
CA GLU A 102 7.67 -3.21 4.02
C GLU A 102 8.53 -4.46 3.92
N LEU A 103 9.03 -4.75 2.72
CA LEU A 103 10.03 -5.78 2.50
C LEU A 103 11.42 -5.18 2.68
N SER A 104 12.08 -5.54 3.76
CA SER A 104 13.44 -5.10 4.07
C SER A 104 14.47 -6.22 3.82
N SER A 105 15.74 -5.85 3.71
CA SER A 105 16.86 -6.80 3.66
C SER A 105 17.65 -6.72 4.95
N ALA A 106 17.58 -7.76 5.75
CA ALA A 106 18.35 -7.89 6.98
C ALA A 106 19.27 -9.13 6.89
N GLY A 107 20.58 -8.95 7.08
CA GLY A 107 21.55 -10.04 7.02
C GLY A 107 21.60 -10.80 5.68
N GLY A 108 21.28 -10.11 4.56
CA GLY A 108 21.21 -10.72 3.23
C GLY A 108 19.95 -11.54 2.94
N ARG A 109 18.98 -11.54 3.86
CA ARG A 109 17.67 -12.16 3.68
C ARG A 109 16.59 -11.09 3.56
N LEU A 110 15.62 -11.35 2.67
CA LEU A 110 14.45 -10.51 2.54
C LEU A 110 13.41 -10.93 3.59
N ARG A 111 12.91 -9.96 4.37
CA ARG A 111 11.87 -10.17 5.38
C ARG A 111 10.83 -9.08 5.27
N HIS A 112 9.57 -9.45 5.47
CA HIS A 112 8.52 -8.46 5.69
C HIS A 112 8.58 -7.99 7.14
N SER A 113 8.48 -6.69 7.34
CA SER A 113 8.40 -6.06 8.66
C SER A 113 7.20 -5.13 8.71
N VAL A 114 6.55 -5.05 9.86
CA VAL A 114 5.55 -4.02 10.15
C VAL A 114 6.26 -2.71 10.45
N SER A 115 5.69 -1.60 9.97
CA SER A 115 6.24 -0.26 10.22
C SER A 115 5.96 0.26 11.64
N GLY A 116 4.99 -0.35 12.34
CA GLY A 116 4.44 0.15 13.61
C GLY A 116 3.29 1.15 13.41
N TYR A 117 2.96 1.50 12.18
CA TYR A 117 1.78 2.29 11.87
C TYR A 117 0.52 1.45 12.03
N ILE A 118 -0.48 1.98 12.75
CA ILE A 118 -1.80 1.36 12.90
C ILE A 118 -2.75 2.00 11.87
N PRO A 119 -3.20 1.24 10.85
CA PRO A 119 -4.09 1.77 9.83
C PRO A 119 -5.41 2.29 10.41
N SER A 120 -5.97 3.31 9.80
CA SER A 120 -7.21 3.96 10.25
C SER A 120 -8.40 2.99 10.32
N PHE A 121 -8.45 2.01 9.42
CA PHE A 121 -9.51 1.00 9.35
C PHE A 121 -9.40 -0.10 10.42
N PHE A 122 -8.30 -0.19 11.18
CA PHE A 122 -8.12 -1.23 12.21
C PHE A 122 -9.16 -1.15 13.32
N GLN A 123 -9.52 0.05 13.74
CA GLN A 123 -10.54 0.22 14.77
C GLN A 123 -11.89 -0.34 14.30
N GLU A 124 -12.31 -0.04 13.08
CA GLU A 124 -13.55 -0.56 12.51
C GLU A 124 -13.52 -2.10 12.39
N MET A 125 -12.37 -2.67 11.99
CA MET A 125 -12.20 -4.13 11.91
C MET A 125 -12.26 -4.78 13.30
N ALA A 126 -11.67 -4.17 14.31
CA ALA A 126 -11.73 -4.65 15.69
C ALA A 126 -13.15 -4.59 16.27
N GLU A 127 -13.89 -3.50 16.03
CA GLU A 127 -15.28 -3.37 16.43
C GLU A 127 -16.23 -4.39 15.78
N ARG A 128 -15.84 -4.91 14.61
CA ARG A 128 -16.56 -5.98 13.90
C ARG A 128 -16.06 -7.40 14.21
N ASP A 129 -15.19 -7.58 15.20
CA ASP A 129 -14.53 -8.87 15.55
C ASP A 129 -13.77 -9.51 14.36
N LEU A 130 -13.32 -8.72 13.38
CA LEU A 130 -12.60 -9.19 12.20
C LEU A 130 -11.08 -9.24 12.43
N LEU A 131 -10.58 -8.54 13.44
CA LEU A 131 -9.17 -8.44 13.77
C LEU A 131 -8.97 -8.31 15.28
N GLN A 132 -7.99 -9.05 15.81
CA GLN A 132 -7.48 -8.85 17.17
C GLN A 132 -6.15 -8.11 17.07
N ILE A 133 -6.11 -6.85 17.52
CA ILE A 133 -4.95 -5.96 17.38
C ILE A 133 -3.71 -6.57 18.04
N GLU A 134 -3.88 -7.23 19.20
CA GLU A 134 -2.79 -7.86 19.93
C GLU A 134 -2.12 -8.97 19.12
N THR A 135 -2.89 -9.83 18.47
CA THR A 135 -2.34 -10.94 17.65
C THR A 135 -1.66 -10.47 16.38
N PHE A 136 -2.03 -9.30 15.84
CA PHE A 136 -1.41 -8.77 14.64
C PHE A 136 0.07 -8.41 14.84
N PHE A 137 0.42 -7.91 16.01
CA PHE A 137 1.80 -7.55 16.36
C PHE A 137 2.59 -8.74 16.92
N ASP A 138 1.96 -9.66 17.66
CA ASP A 138 2.61 -10.82 18.27
C ASP A 138 3.06 -11.88 17.25
N GLU A 139 2.31 -12.08 16.16
CA GLU A 139 2.69 -13.03 15.10
C GLU A 139 3.95 -12.62 14.32
N THR A 140 4.34 -11.36 14.35
CA THR A 140 5.57 -10.89 13.72
C THR A 140 6.83 -11.26 14.51
N GLU A 141 6.74 -11.44 15.84
CA GLU A 141 7.85 -11.93 16.68
C GLU A 141 8.02 -13.45 16.62
N THR A 142 6.94 -14.23 16.40
CA THR A 142 7.01 -15.69 16.40
C THR A 142 7.62 -16.32 15.15
N SER A 143 7.76 -15.57 14.05
CA SER A 143 8.49 -16.06 12.87
C SER A 143 10.00 -16.16 13.12
N GLU A 144 10.54 -15.41 14.07
CA GLU A 144 11.97 -15.48 14.44
C GLU A 144 12.31 -16.72 15.28
N ALA A 145 11.35 -17.25 16.05
CA ALA A 145 11.58 -18.40 16.93
C ALA A 145 11.47 -19.75 16.20
N ARG A 146 10.83 -19.83 15.05
CA ARG A 146 10.68 -21.08 14.29
C ARG A 146 11.86 -21.41 13.38
N ASP A 147 12.71 -20.43 13.05
CA ASP A 147 13.91 -20.63 12.21
C ASP A 147 15.18 -20.92 13.05
N ALA A 148 15.08 -20.99 14.38
CA ALA A 148 16.18 -21.23 15.31
C ALA A 148 16.19 -22.63 15.96
N ALA A 149 15.30 -23.55 15.55
CA ALA A 149 15.23 -24.91 16.08
C ALA A 149 15.60 -25.98 15.06
#